data_118d6393cbc58259f5182ebdec8b0f60
#
_entry.id   118d6393cbc58259f5182ebdec8b0f60
#
_cell.length_a   1.000
_cell.length_b   1.000
_cell.length_c   1.000
_cell.angle_alpha   90.00
_cell.angle_beta   90.00
_cell.angle_gamma   90.00
#
_symmetry.space_group_name_H-M   'P 1'
#
loop_
_entity.id
_entity.type
_entity.pdbx_description
1 polymer ?
#
loop_
_entity_poly.entity_id
_entity_poly.type
_entity_poly.pdbx_seq_one_letter_code
_entity_poly.pdbx_strand_id
1 'polypeptide(L)'
;MFDGYLSFSGWQWLFIVEGVPSVLVGLWALRYLTDKPIKAAWLLPDERVALQERIDHERKSREAIRHYKLGEALTNPRVLGLSLAYAGHVSGTFGLIYWLPQIIKGMVTETSLDKLTGVQINALTGYLVAVPFAFAIVATVLWARHSDITHERVWHAALPEIICGLSLIAAAYLGNPILAAVALTIASMGTASSTAPFWTLPASFLTGSAAAGGIALINSIGNLGGFAGPYAIGWIKDATGDITLGLVALAAGPIMAGLIVILMGHDSKMEMAGSRNMAE
;
A
#
# COMPACT_ATOMS: atom_id res chain seq x y z
N MET A 1 -4.80 -4.77 -28.74
CA MET A 1 -3.78 -4.44 -29.74
C MET A 1 -3.05 -5.68 -30.25
N PHE A 2 -2.66 -6.63 -29.41
CA PHE A 2 -1.92 -7.85 -29.79
C PHE A 2 -2.77 -9.14 -29.76
N ASP A 3 -4.11 -9.02 -29.68
CA ASP A 3 -4.97 -10.20 -29.63
C ASP A 3 -4.91 -10.97 -30.96
N GLY A 4 -4.63 -12.27 -30.89
CA GLY A 4 -4.42 -13.13 -32.06
C GLY A 4 -3.01 -13.09 -32.68
N TYR A 5 -2.14 -12.14 -32.30
CA TYR A 5 -0.78 -12.09 -32.82
C TYR A 5 0.06 -13.28 -32.30
N LEU A 6 0.74 -13.99 -33.17
CA LEU A 6 1.46 -15.25 -32.85
C LEU A 6 0.59 -16.31 -32.14
N SER A 7 -0.70 -16.33 -32.43
CA SER A 7 -1.68 -17.26 -31.80
C SER A 7 -1.88 -17.06 -30.29
N PHE A 8 -1.37 -15.97 -29.71
CA PHE A 8 -1.61 -15.63 -28.32
C PHE A 8 -2.82 -14.71 -28.17
N SER A 9 -3.60 -14.93 -27.11
CA SER A 9 -4.68 -14.03 -26.69
C SER A 9 -4.12 -12.74 -26.10
N GLY A 10 -4.87 -11.64 -26.15
CA GLY A 10 -4.44 -10.33 -25.65
C GLY A 10 -3.96 -10.35 -24.19
N TRP A 11 -4.61 -11.12 -23.31
CA TRP A 11 -4.19 -11.28 -21.91
C TRP A 11 -2.84 -12.01 -21.76
N GLN A 12 -2.52 -12.96 -22.63
CA GLN A 12 -1.21 -13.65 -22.61
C GLN A 12 -0.09 -12.67 -22.98
N TRP A 13 -0.34 -11.80 -23.97
CA TRP A 13 0.61 -10.74 -24.32
C TRP A 13 0.86 -9.78 -23.18
N LEU A 14 -0.17 -9.44 -22.36
CA LEU A 14 0.01 -8.62 -21.18
C LEU A 14 1.06 -9.22 -20.24
N PHE A 15 0.90 -10.50 -19.91
CA PHE A 15 1.86 -11.20 -19.01
C PHE A 15 3.26 -11.33 -19.62
N ILE A 16 3.37 -11.53 -20.93
CA ILE A 16 4.69 -11.61 -21.61
C ILE A 16 5.38 -10.26 -21.56
N VAL A 17 4.68 -9.18 -21.93
CA VAL A 17 5.24 -7.83 -21.99
C VAL A 17 5.63 -7.29 -20.62
N GLU A 18 4.91 -7.64 -19.57
CA GLU A 18 5.22 -7.23 -18.19
C GLU A 18 6.23 -8.19 -17.52
N GLY A 19 6.11 -9.48 -17.77
CA GLY A 19 6.92 -10.51 -17.11
C GLY A 19 8.36 -10.58 -17.65
N VAL A 20 8.56 -10.50 -18.95
CA VAL A 20 9.90 -10.61 -19.54
C VAL A 20 10.84 -9.49 -19.05
N PRO A 21 10.47 -8.19 -19.09
CA PRO A 21 11.31 -7.14 -18.52
C PRO A 21 11.60 -7.35 -17.02
N SER A 22 10.61 -7.80 -16.25
CA SER A 22 10.76 -8.06 -14.82
C SER A 22 11.80 -9.16 -14.54
N VAL A 23 11.79 -10.24 -15.32
CA VAL A 23 12.80 -11.32 -15.23
C VAL A 23 14.19 -10.80 -15.59
N LEU A 24 14.30 -10.02 -16.68
CA LEU A 24 15.59 -9.46 -17.11
C LEU A 24 16.17 -8.50 -16.06
N VAL A 25 15.34 -7.62 -15.49
CA VAL A 25 15.74 -6.73 -14.38
C VAL A 25 16.14 -7.54 -13.15
N GLY A 26 15.40 -8.60 -12.82
CA GLY A 26 15.73 -9.51 -11.71
C GLY A 26 17.10 -10.19 -11.89
N LEU A 27 17.37 -10.72 -13.07
CA LEU A 27 18.67 -11.32 -13.40
C LEU A 27 19.81 -10.29 -13.35
N TRP A 28 19.57 -9.08 -13.82
CA TRP A 28 20.54 -7.99 -13.74
C TRP A 28 20.77 -7.56 -12.27
N ALA A 29 19.73 -7.45 -11.46
CA ALA A 29 19.81 -7.10 -10.05
C ALA A 29 20.67 -8.08 -9.25
N LEU A 30 20.60 -9.39 -9.53
CA LEU A 30 21.45 -10.42 -8.88
C LEU A 30 22.96 -10.17 -9.08
N ARG A 31 23.35 -9.48 -10.14
CA ARG A 31 24.76 -9.14 -10.40
C ARG A 31 25.13 -7.73 -9.97
N TYR A 32 24.18 -6.82 -9.98
CA TYR A 32 24.42 -5.40 -9.73
C TYR A 32 24.30 -5.03 -8.25
N LEU A 33 23.32 -5.61 -7.54
CA LEU A 33 23.08 -5.27 -6.13
C LEU A 33 24.08 -5.97 -5.22
N THR A 34 24.65 -5.21 -4.29
CA THR A 34 25.58 -5.69 -3.27
C THR A 34 24.88 -5.83 -1.92
N ASP A 35 25.16 -6.92 -1.18
CA ASP A 35 24.51 -7.22 0.10
C ASP A 35 24.88 -6.26 1.23
N LYS A 36 26.05 -5.62 1.14
CA LYS A 36 26.59 -4.76 2.19
C LYS A 36 27.32 -3.56 1.59
N PRO A 37 27.26 -2.37 2.22
CA PRO A 37 27.99 -1.19 1.78
C PRO A 37 29.49 -1.44 1.57
N ILE A 38 30.11 -2.20 2.45
CA ILE A 38 31.54 -2.52 2.37
C ILE A 38 31.95 -3.22 1.06
N LYS A 39 31.00 -3.91 0.39
CA LYS A 39 31.19 -4.58 -0.90
C LYS A 39 30.79 -3.73 -2.10
N ALA A 40 30.23 -2.55 -1.89
CA ALA A 40 29.69 -1.70 -2.95
C ALA A 40 30.81 -1.03 -3.75
N ALA A 41 31.18 -1.60 -4.91
CA ALA A 41 32.28 -1.10 -5.74
C ALA A 41 32.05 0.31 -6.30
N TRP A 42 30.82 0.79 -6.33
CA TRP A 42 30.41 2.12 -6.80
C TRP A 42 30.57 3.24 -5.74
N LEU A 43 30.84 2.89 -4.46
CA LEU A 43 31.18 3.83 -3.40
C LEU A 43 32.69 4.00 -3.28
N LEU A 44 33.16 5.17 -2.86
CA LEU A 44 34.55 5.39 -2.49
C LEU A 44 34.92 4.53 -1.26
N PRO A 45 36.21 4.12 -1.11
CA PRO A 45 36.62 3.27 0.01
C PRO A 45 36.22 3.83 1.38
N ASP A 46 36.42 5.12 1.61
CA ASP A 46 36.09 5.79 2.89
C ASP A 46 34.59 5.86 3.12
N GLU A 47 33.81 6.08 2.06
CA GLU A 47 32.32 6.07 2.14
C GLU A 47 31.79 4.69 2.50
N ARG A 48 32.38 3.61 1.99
CA ARG A 48 31.98 2.22 2.33
C ARG A 48 32.15 1.95 3.81
N VAL A 49 33.30 2.35 4.36
CA VAL A 49 33.61 2.15 5.78
C VAL A 49 32.67 2.99 6.61
N ALA A 50 32.55 4.28 6.35
CA ALA A 50 31.70 5.20 7.11
C ALA A 50 30.23 4.77 7.10
N LEU A 51 29.71 4.34 5.94
CA LEU A 51 28.32 3.88 5.83
C LEU A 51 28.10 2.55 6.58
N GLN A 52 29.08 1.62 6.49
CA GLN A 52 29.00 0.36 7.21
C GLN A 52 29.02 0.57 8.73
N GLU A 53 29.92 1.42 9.22
CA GLU A 53 30.05 1.76 10.64
C GLU A 53 28.76 2.42 11.17
N ARG A 54 28.19 3.35 10.40
CA ARG A 54 26.93 4.00 10.76
C ARG A 54 25.77 3.01 10.89
N ILE A 55 25.63 2.08 9.94
CA ILE A 55 24.61 1.03 9.98
C ILE A 55 24.83 0.10 11.19
N ASP A 56 26.07 -0.29 11.45
CA ASP A 56 26.40 -1.18 12.55
C ASP A 56 26.20 -0.49 13.91
N HIS A 57 26.52 0.79 14.03
CA HIS A 57 26.27 1.60 15.21
C HIS A 57 24.77 1.74 15.49
N GLU A 58 23.99 2.08 14.48
CA GLU A 58 22.54 2.21 14.59
C GLU A 58 21.88 0.88 15.00
N ARG A 59 22.31 -0.23 14.40
CA ARG A 59 21.85 -1.56 14.78
C ARG A 59 22.15 -1.88 16.24
N LYS A 60 23.41 -1.68 16.70
CA LYS A 60 23.80 -1.92 18.09
C LYS A 60 23.02 -1.05 19.08
N SER A 61 22.80 0.22 18.74
CA SER A 61 22.03 1.14 19.58
C SER A 61 20.58 0.68 19.76
N ARG A 62 19.95 0.21 18.68
CA ARG A 62 18.58 -0.33 18.75
C ARG A 62 18.52 -1.65 19.51
N GLU A 63 19.46 -2.57 19.29
CA GLU A 63 19.55 -3.85 20.00
C GLU A 63 19.80 -3.67 21.51
N ALA A 64 20.57 -2.64 21.90
CA ALA A 64 20.81 -2.32 23.31
C ALA A 64 19.57 -1.84 24.05
N ILE A 65 18.62 -1.19 23.36
CA ILE A 65 17.37 -0.72 23.96
C ILE A 65 16.38 -1.86 24.09
N ARG A 66 16.24 -2.70 23.07
CA ARG A 66 15.29 -3.80 23.07
C ARG A 66 15.69 -4.88 22.04
N HIS A 67 15.90 -6.08 22.54
CA HIS A 67 16.19 -7.25 21.71
C HIS A 67 15.01 -8.22 21.77
N TYR A 68 14.26 -8.31 20.68
CA TYR A 68 13.20 -9.30 20.56
C TYR A 68 13.75 -10.59 19.93
N LYS A 69 13.40 -11.72 20.52
CA LYS A 69 13.54 -13.01 19.84
C LYS A 69 12.42 -13.19 18.82
N LEU A 70 12.67 -13.99 17.79
CA LEU A 70 11.68 -14.25 16.73
C LEU A 70 10.30 -14.67 17.29
N GLY A 71 10.27 -15.61 18.24
CA GLY A 71 9.02 -16.07 18.86
C GLY A 71 8.27 -14.98 19.63
N GLU A 72 9.00 -14.08 20.30
CA GLU A 72 8.41 -12.94 20.99
C GLU A 72 7.82 -11.92 20.02
N ALA A 73 8.48 -11.70 18.88
CA ALA A 73 7.96 -10.82 17.84
C ALA A 73 6.64 -11.33 17.24
N LEU A 74 6.54 -12.64 17.00
CA LEU A 74 5.34 -13.26 16.42
C LEU A 74 4.11 -13.21 17.34
N THR A 75 4.32 -13.12 18.67
CA THR A 75 3.24 -13.01 19.67
C THR A 75 3.06 -11.60 20.22
N ASN A 76 3.84 -10.64 19.72
CA ASN A 76 3.80 -9.26 20.21
C ASN A 76 2.47 -8.60 19.82
N PRO A 77 1.72 -8.04 20.80
CA PRO A 77 0.44 -7.37 20.52
C PRO A 77 0.54 -6.23 19.49
N ARG A 78 1.68 -5.53 19.42
CA ARG A 78 1.91 -4.49 18.42
C ARG A 78 2.04 -5.08 17.02
N VAL A 79 2.76 -6.19 16.86
CA VAL A 79 2.89 -6.89 15.57
C VAL A 79 1.53 -7.42 15.13
N LEU A 80 0.75 -8.01 16.05
CA LEU A 80 -0.60 -8.49 15.75
C LEU A 80 -1.56 -7.34 15.40
N GLY A 81 -1.49 -6.23 16.14
CA GLY A 81 -2.26 -5.02 15.83
C GLY A 81 -1.90 -4.45 14.45
N LEU A 82 -0.60 -4.34 14.11
CA LEU A 82 -0.16 -3.93 12.78
C LEU A 82 -0.58 -4.93 11.69
N SER A 83 -0.61 -6.23 11.99
CA SER A 83 -1.10 -7.24 11.06
C SER A 83 -2.58 -7.02 10.72
N LEU A 84 -3.40 -6.73 11.73
CA LEU A 84 -4.82 -6.44 11.54
C LEU A 84 -5.03 -5.09 10.83
N ALA A 85 -4.26 -4.06 11.19
CA ALA A 85 -4.28 -2.77 10.49
C ALA A 85 -3.89 -2.95 9.02
N TYR A 86 -2.86 -3.74 8.73
CA TYR A 86 -2.45 -4.01 7.36
C TYR A 86 -3.51 -4.82 6.58
N ALA A 87 -4.23 -5.73 7.23
CA ALA A 87 -5.36 -6.42 6.61
C ALA A 87 -6.48 -5.44 6.20
N GLY A 88 -6.78 -4.47 7.04
CA GLY A 88 -7.72 -3.40 6.70
C GLY A 88 -7.24 -2.53 5.54
N HIS A 89 -5.98 -2.10 5.56
CA HIS A 89 -5.34 -1.37 4.47
C HIS A 89 -5.39 -2.14 3.14
N VAL A 90 -4.96 -3.39 3.14
CA VAL A 90 -4.91 -4.24 1.95
C VAL A 90 -6.31 -4.53 1.41
N SER A 91 -7.31 -4.69 2.30
CA SER A 91 -8.71 -4.87 1.87
C SER A 91 -9.22 -3.65 1.09
N GLY A 92 -8.95 -2.43 1.57
CA GLY A 92 -9.29 -1.18 0.87
C GLY A 92 -8.58 -1.05 -0.46
N THR A 93 -7.27 -1.32 -0.48
CA THR A 93 -6.43 -1.24 -1.68
C THR A 93 -6.92 -2.19 -2.78
N PHE A 94 -7.05 -3.49 -2.48
CA PHE A 94 -7.51 -4.47 -3.47
C PHE A 94 -9.00 -4.31 -3.79
N GLY A 95 -9.81 -3.86 -2.82
CA GLY A 95 -11.19 -3.47 -3.08
C GLY A 95 -11.27 -2.40 -4.16
N LEU A 96 -10.50 -1.33 -4.05
CA LEU A 96 -10.43 -0.30 -5.09
C LEU A 96 -9.86 -0.84 -6.41
N ILE A 97 -8.76 -1.58 -6.40
CA ILE A 97 -8.14 -2.11 -7.61
C ILE A 97 -9.13 -2.96 -8.44
N TYR A 98 -9.90 -3.83 -7.80
CA TYR A 98 -10.80 -4.72 -8.52
C TYR A 98 -12.17 -4.10 -8.83
N TRP A 99 -12.68 -3.21 -7.97
CA TRP A 99 -14.02 -2.68 -8.14
C TRP A 99 -14.08 -1.31 -8.81
N LEU A 100 -13.03 -0.48 -8.70
CA LEU A 100 -12.98 0.84 -9.34
C LEU A 100 -13.25 0.80 -10.86
N PRO A 101 -12.64 -0.12 -11.64
CA PRO A 101 -12.95 -0.23 -13.06
C PRO A 101 -14.42 -0.57 -13.34
N GLN A 102 -15.02 -1.43 -12.53
CA GLN A 102 -16.42 -1.82 -12.70
C GLN A 102 -17.38 -0.68 -12.36
N ILE A 103 -17.09 0.08 -11.29
CA ILE A 103 -17.87 1.25 -10.90
C ILE A 103 -17.81 2.33 -11.98
N ILE A 104 -16.60 2.67 -12.45
CA ILE A 104 -16.41 3.67 -13.50
C ILE A 104 -17.07 3.21 -14.80
N LYS A 105 -16.96 1.93 -15.17
CA LYS A 105 -17.64 1.39 -16.34
C LYS A 105 -19.15 1.54 -16.26
N GLY A 106 -19.75 1.27 -15.08
CA GLY A 106 -21.17 1.50 -14.83
C GLY A 106 -21.56 2.96 -15.08
N MET A 107 -20.82 3.90 -14.48
CA MET A 107 -21.03 5.35 -14.65
C MET A 107 -20.92 5.78 -16.12
N VAL A 108 -19.93 5.29 -16.86
CA VAL A 108 -19.74 5.58 -18.29
C VAL A 108 -20.92 5.04 -19.10
N THR A 109 -21.34 3.82 -18.82
CA THR A 109 -22.45 3.19 -19.56
C THR A 109 -23.77 3.95 -19.34
N GLU A 110 -24.08 4.30 -18.11
CA GLU A 110 -25.30 5.06 -17.77
C GLU A 110 -25.30 6.46 -18.40
N THR A 111 -24.14 7.12 -18.44
CA THR A 111 -24.04 8.49 -18.97
C THR A 111 -23.99 8.54 -20.49
N SER A 112 -23.54 7.46 -21.15
CA SER A 112 -23.30 7.43 -22.61
C SER A 112 -24.58 7.23 -23.45
N LEU A 113 -25.70 6.81 -22.85
CA LEU A 113 -27.00 6.68 -23.49
C LEU A 113 -26.93 6.06 -24.91
N ASP A 114 -26.34 4.89 -25.06
CA ASP A 114 -26.18 4.13 -26.32
C ASP A 114 -25.38 4.83 -27.44
N LYS A 115 -24.69 5.93 -27.14
CA LYS A 115 -23.89 6.68 -28.12
C LYS A 115 -22.52 6.10 -28.35
N LEU A 116 -22.02 5.23 -27.49
CA LEU A 116 -20.69 4.64 -27.56
C LEU A 116 -20.76 3.15 -27.83
N THR A 117 -19.84 2.65 -28.64
CA THR A 117 -19.64 1.21 -28.82
C THR A 117 -18.99 0.59 -27.58
N GLY A 118 -19.13 -0.72 -27.37
CA GLY A 118 -18.50 -1.43 -26.26
C GLY A 118 -16.97 -1.24 -26.18
N VAL A 119 -16.30 -1.12 -27.34
CA VAL A 119 -14.85 -0.85 -27.41
C VAL A 119 -14.54 0.56 -26.90
N GLN A 120 -15.34 1.55 -27.26
CA GLN A 120 -15.18 2.94 -26.81
C GLN A 120 -15.46 3.07 -25.31
N ILE A 121 -16.47 2.38 -24.78
CA ILE A 121 -16.77 2.33 -23.35
C ILE A 121 -15.58 1.75 -22.57
N ASN A 122 -15.03 0.63 -23.03
CA ASN A 122 -13.87 0.00 -22.38
C ASN A 122 -12.62 0.90 -22.42
N ALA A 123 -12.35 1.55 -23.55
CA ALA A 123 -11.23 2.48 -23.68
C ALA A 123 -11.39 3.70 -22.76
N LEU A 124 -12.57 4.33 -22.75
CA LEU A 124 -12.87 5.47 -21.89
C LEU A 124 -12.77 5.08 -20.41
N THR A 125 -13.31 3.92 -20.03
CA THR A 125 -13.19 3.38 -18.68
C THR A 125 -11.72 3.25 -18.29
N GLY A 126 -10.86 2.70 -19.14
CA GLY A 126 -9.43 2.58 -18.88
C GLY A 126 -8.75 3.92 -18.62
N TYR A 127 -9.03 4.94 -19.44
CA TYR A 127 -8.50 6.30 -19.22
C TYR A 127 -9.00 6.91 -17.89
N LEU A 128 -10.27 6.77 -17.59
CA LEU A 128 -10.85 7.32 -16.37
C LEU A 128 -10.33 6.61 -15.11
N VAL A 129 -10.08 5.31 -15.17
CA VAL A 129 -9.46 4.54 -14.07
C VAL A 129 -8.02 4.96 -13.82
N ALA A 130 -7.29 5.38 -14.85
CA ALA A 130 -5.91 5.86 -14.69
C ALA A 130 -5.82 7.17 -13.88
N VAL A 131 -6.86 8.00 -13.90
CA VAL A 131 -6.88 9.30 -13.20
C VAL A 131 -6.70 9.17 -11.67
N PRO A 132 -7.50 8.37 -10.93
CA PRO A 132 -7.28 8.13 -9.51
C PRO A 132 -5.86 7.68 -9.17
N PHE A 133 -5.28 6.77 -9.96
CA PHE A 133 -3.92 6.28 -9.71
C PHE A 133 -2.86 7.34 -10.00
N ALA A 134 -3.04 8.20 -11.01
CA ALA A 134 -2.13 9.32 -11.26
C ALA A 134 -2.11 10.30 -10.08
N PHE A 135 -3.27 10.66 -9.52
CA PHE A 135 -3.36 11.47 -8.31
C PHE A 135 -2.75 10.75 -7.10
N ALA A 136 -2.95 9.44 -6.96
CA ALA A 136 -2.39 8.64 -5.89
C ALA A 136 -0.86 8.66 -5.89
N ILE A 137 -0.20 8.60 -7.06
CA ILE A 137 1.27 8.71 -7.19
C ILE A 137 1.76 10.03 -6.61
N VAL A 138 1.16 11.14 -7.01
CA VAL A 138 1.54 12.48 -6.54
C VAL A 138 1.32 12.60 -5.03
N ALA A 139 0.14 12.18 -4.56
CA ALA A 139 -0.21 12.21 -3.13
C ALA A 139 0.77 11.39 -2.29
N THR A 140 1.12 10.18 -2.72
CA THR A 140 2.07 9.31 -2.02
C THR A 140 3.43 9.98 -1.83
N VAL A 141 3.98 10.59 -2.88
CA VAL A 141 5.30 11.27 -2.81
C VAL A 141 5.26 12.47 -1.87
N LEU A 142 4.25 13.32 -2.01
CA LEU A 142 4.12 14.53 -1.18
C LEU A 142 3.87 14.17 0.29
N TRP A 143 3.02 13.19 0.55
CA TRP A 143 2.67 12.75 1.89
C TRP A 143 3.83 12.05 2.60
N ALA A 144 4.53 11.15 1.92
CA ALA A 144 5.72 10.49 2.45
C ALA A 144 6.82 11.53 2.77
N ARG A 145 7.06 12.48 1.86
CA ARG A 145 8.02 13.57 2.11
C ARG A 145 7.64 14.42 3.32
N HIS A 146 6.36 14.75 3.49
CA HIS A 146 5.90 15.50 4.66
C HIS A 146 6.11 14.70 5.95
N SER A 147 5.80 13.40 5.94
CA SER A 147 6.08 12.50 7.05
C SER A 147 7.58 12.43 7.39
N ASP A 148 8.46 12.43 6.38
CA ASP A 148 9.91 12.44 6.59
C ASP A 148 10.42 13.74 7.22
N ILE A 149 9.91 14.90 6.77
CA ILE A 149 10.30 16.21 7.28
C ILE A 149 9.80 16.44 8.72
N THR A 150 8.58 16.00 9.02
CA THR A 150 7.97 16.17 10.33
C THR A 150 8.38 15.12 11.35
N HIS A 151 9.01 14.04 10.89
CA HIS A 151 9.33 12.82 11.68
C HIS A 151 8.10 12.19 12.35
N GLU A 152 6.89 12.54 11.89
CA GLU A 152 5.64 12.02 12.41
C GLU A 152 5.16 10.87 11.51
N ARG A 153 4.97 9.68 12.06
CA ARG A 153 4.64 8.45 11.30
C ARG A 153 3.22 7.96 11.55
N VAL A 154 2.75 8.09 12.79
CA VAL A 154 1.48 7.50 13.22
C VAL A 154 0.31 8.17 12.52
N TRP A 155 0.24 9.51 12.57
CA TRP A 155 -0.82 10.24 11.88
C TRP A 155 -0.73 10.17 10.36
N HIS A 156 0.51 10.09 9.83
CA HIS A 156 0.72 9.93 8.38
C HIS A 156 0.33 8.54 7.88
N ALA A 157 0.38 7.50 8.71
CA ALA A 157 -0.14 6.19 8.37
C ALA A 157 -1.67 6.10 8.59
N ALA A 158 -2.19 6.70 9.65
CA ALA A 158 -3.58 6.52 10.07
C ALA A 158 -4.58 7.44 9.34
N LEU A 159 -4.28 8.74 9.22
CA LEU A 159 -5.22 9.72 8.67
C LEU A 159 -5.63 9.42 7.22
N PRO A 160 -4.71 9.06 6.30
CA PRO A 160 -5.07 8.71 4.94
C PRO A 160 -6.00 7.48 4.86
N GLU A 161 -5.85 6.50 5.76
CA GLU A 161 -6.75 5.34 5.84
C GLU A 161 -8.16 5.75 6.26
N ILE A 162 -8.29 6.60 7.25
CA ILE A 162 -9.60 7.11 7.69
C ILE A 162 -10.25 7.92 6.55
N ILE A 163 -9.46 8.78 5.88
CA ILE A 163 -9.94 9.54 4.72
C ILE A 163 -10.38 8.60 3.59
N CYS A 164 -9.63 7.54 3.32
CA CYS A 164 -10.02 6.51 2.34
C CYS A 164 -11.39 5.92 2.68
N GLY A 165 -11.58 5.43 3.91
CA GLY A 165 -12.84 4.83 4.30
C GLY A 165 -14.01 5.81 4.25
N LEU A 166 -13.84 7.04 4.74
CA LEU A 166 -14.88 8.08 4.65
C LEU A 166 -15.22 8.43 3.19
N SER A 167 -14.20 8.47 2.31
CA SER A 167 -14.40 8.72 0.89
C SER A 167 -15.12 7.57 0.18
N LEU A 168 -14.88 6.32 0.58
CA LEU A 168 -15.66 5.16 0.08
C LEU A 168 -17.13 5.25 0.47
N ILE A 169 -17.40 5.64 1.73
CA ILE A 169 -18.79 5.88 2.19
C ILE A 169 -19.41 7.04 1.39
N ALA A 170 -18.68 8.14 1.22
CA ALA A 170 -19.18 9.27 0.42
C ALA A 170 -19.49 8.83 -1.01
N ALA A 171 -18.59 8.10 -1.67
CA ALA A 171 -18.80 7.60 -3.02
C ALA A 171 -20.04 6.72 -3.15
N ALA A 172 -20.37 5.93 -2.11
CA ALA A 172 -21.51 5.05 -2.07
C ALA A 172 -22.87 5.80 -2.09
N TYR A 173 -22.93 7.00 -1.48
CA TYR A 173 -24.16 7.77 -1.33
C TYR A 173 -24.24 9.02 -2.22
N LEU A 174 -23.15 9.39 -2.90
CA LEU A 174 -23.19 10.50 -3.85
C LEU A 174 -23.91 10.07 -5.12
N GLY A 175 -25.12 10.58 -5.35
CA GLY A 175 -25.91 10.31 -6.55
C GLY A 175 -25.36 10.93 -7.85
N ASN A 176 -24.32 11.75 -7.76
CA ASN A 176 -23.67 12.37 -8.91
C ASN A 176 -22.40 11.58 -9.30
N PRO A 177 -22.32 11.05 -10.55
CA PRO A 177 -21.18 10.24 -10.97
C PRO A 177 -19.81 10.96 -10.88
N ILE A 178 -19.77 12.27 -11.14
CA ILE A 178 -18.54 13.05 -11.09
C ILE A 178 -18.07 13.17 -9.63
N LEU A 179 -18.97 13.49 -8.70
CA LEU A 179 -18.64 13.58 -7.28
C LEU A 179 -18.24 12.24 -6.71
N ALA A 180 -18.89 11.16 -7.12
CA ALA A 180 -18.50 9.80 -6.74
C ALA A 180 -17.09 9.44 -7.27
N ALA A 181 -16.78 9.79 -8.52
CA ALA A 181 -15.43 9.59 -9.07
C ALA A 181 -14.36 10.40 -8.33
N VAL A 182 -14.65 11.63 -7.92
CA VAL A 182 -13.77 12.45 -7.07
C VAL A 182 -13.56 11.77 -5.71
N ALA A 183 -14.61 11.29 -5.07
CA ALA A 183 -14.51 10.58 -3.80
C ALA A 183 -13.67 9.29 -3.92
N LEU A 184 -13.85 8.50 -4.98
CA LEU A 184 -13.03 7.32 -5.27
C LEU A 184 -11.56 7.69 -5.54
N THR A 185 -11.30 8.85 -6.16
CA THR A 185 -9.94 9.37 -6.34
C THR A 185 -9.30 9.67 -4.99
N ILE A 186 -10.01 10.35 -4.09
CA ILE A 186 -9.53 10.64 -2.73
C ILE A 186 -9.30 9.35 -1.95
N ALA A 187 -10.18 8.35 -2.08
CA ALA A 187 -9.98 7.03 -1.47
C ALA A 187 -8.68 6.35 -1.97
N SER A 188 -8.43 6.40 -3.27
CA SER A 188 -7.19 5.85 -3.88
C SER A 188 -5.93 6.58 -3.40
N MET A 189 -5.99 7.92 -3.28
CA MET A 189 -4.92 8.71 -2.70
C MET A 189 -4.67 8.32 -1.23
N GLY A 190 -5.72 8.06 -0.46
CA GLY A 190 -5.65 7.67 0.93
C GLY A 190 -4.86 6.36 1.13
N THR A 191 -5.28 5.26 0.51
CA THR A 191 -4.58 3.97 0.64
C THR A 191 -3.13 4.07 0.18
N ALA A 192 -2.87 4.69 -0.97
CA ALA A 192 -1.53 4.80 -1.52
C ALA A 192 -0.59 5.62 -0.60
N SER A 193 -1.08 6.73 -0.04
CA SER A 193 -0.28 7.62 0.82
C SER A 193 0.06 7.01 2.18
N SER A 194 -0.78 6.13 2.71
CA SER A 194 -0.57 5.44 3.99
C SER A 194 0.58 4.43 3.94
N THR A 195 0.83 3.81 2.79
CA THR A 195 1.73 2.65 2.65
C THR A 195 3.15 2.93 3.14
N ALA A 196 3.78 4.02 2.71
CA ALA A 196 5.17 4.31 3.07
C ALA A 196 5.33 4.62 4.58
N PRO A 197 4.55 5.53 5.20
CA PRO A 197 4.60 5.75 6.64
C PRO A 197 4.28 4.49 7.46
N PHE A 198 3.33 3.66 7.01
CA PHE A 198 2.97 2.41 7.70
C PHE A 198 4.16 1.47 7.88
N TRP A 199 4.95 1.23 6.82
CA TRP A 199 6.08 0.30 6.88
C TRP A 199 7.25 0.80 7.72
N THR A 200 7.28 2.07 8.08
CA THR A 200 8.26 2.57 9.07
C THR A 200 7.92 2.14 10.50
N LEU A 201 6.64 1.88 10.81
CA LEU A 201 6.20 1.55 12.16
C LEU A 201 6.80 0.23 12.68
N PRO A 202 6.70 -0.93 11.99
CA PRO A 202 7.33 -2.16 12.46
C PRO A 202 8.86 -2.04 12.49
N ALA A 203 9.46 -1.32 11.54
CA ALA A 203 10.92 -1.11 11.49
C ALA A 203 11.44 -0.24 12.64
N SER A 204 10.58 0.56 13.29
CA SER A 204 10.99 1.41 14.40
C SER A 204 11.30 0.64 15.69
N PHE A 205 10.70 -0.53 15.91
CA PHE A 205 10.85 -1.29 17.17
C PHE A 205 11.33 -2.73 16.97
N LEU A 206 11.34 -3.28 15.77
CA LEU A 206 11.86 -4.62 15.48
C LEU A 206 13.25 -4.53 14.85
N THR A 207 14.15 -5.44 15.27
CA THR A 207 15.52 -5.52 14.76
C THR A 207 15.90 -6.96 14.40
N GLY A 208 16.88 -7.15 13.54
CA GLY A 208 17.43 -8.44 13.18
C GLY A 208 16.40 -9.47 12.70
N SER A 209 16.47 -10.70 13.21
CA SER A 209 15.54 -11.79 12.84
C SER A 209 14.09 -11.53 13.28
N ALA A 210 13.91 -10.79 14.37
CA ALA A 210 12.58 -10.40 14.84
C ALA A 210 11.90 -9.42 13.86
N ALA A 211 12.65 -8.50 13.24
CA ALA A 211 12.13 -7.62 12.21
C ALA A 211 11.69 -8.41 10.98
N ALA A 212 12.53 -9.32 10.50
CA ALA A 212 12.19 -10.16 9.35
C ALA A 212 10.91 -10.99 9.60
N GLY A 213 10.83 -11.68 10.75
CA GLY A 213 9.67 -12.47 11.12
C GLY A 213 8.41 -11.66 11.38
N GLY A 214 8.53 -10.53 12.08
CA GLY A 214 7.41 -9.63 12.37
C GLY A 214 6.85 -9.00 11.09
N ILE A 215 7.70 -8.50 10.20
CA ILE A 215 7.30 -7.96 8.89
C ILE A 215 6.65 -9.05 8.03
N ALA A 216 7.21 -10.28 8.02
CA ALA A 216 6.63 -11.40 7.31
C ALA A 216 5.22 -11.74 7.83
N LEU A 217 5.01 -11.74 9.16
CA LEU A 217 3.71 -12.01 9.76
C LEU A 217 2.70 -10.91 9.42
N ILE A 218 3.10 -9.63 9.53
CA ILE A 218 2.25 -8.48 9.16
C ILE A 218 1.81 -8.61 7.70
N ASN A 219 2.75 -8.91 6.81
CA ASN A 219 2.46 -9.06 5.39
C ASN A 219 1.55 -10.27 5.12
N SER A 220 1.83 -11.42 5.74
CA SER A 220 1.05 -12.65 5.53
C SER A 220 -0.40 -12.51 6.00
N ILE A 221 -0.63 -12.02 7.22
CA ILE A 221 -1.98 -11.78 7.74
C ILE A 221 -2.65 -10.65 6.95
N GLY A 222 -1.91 -9.58 6.67
CA GLY A 222 -2.42 -8.44 5.94
C GLY A 222 -2.96 -8.80 4.56
N ASN A 223 -2.25 -9.63 3.81
CA ASN A 223 -2.68 -10.05 2.47
C ASN A 223 -3.99 -10.87 2.46
N LEU A 224 -4.41 -11.45 3.59
CA LEU A 224 -5.75 -12.05 3.70
C LEU A 224 -6.87 -11.01 3.51
N GLY A 225 -6.60 -9.76 3.90
CA GLY A 225 -7.51 -8.63 3.62
C GLY A 225 -7.74 -8.40 2.13
N GLY A 226 -6.73 -8.66 1.30
CA GLY A 226 -6.82 -8.53 -0.16
C GLY A 226 -7.78 -9.54 -0.81
N PHE A 227 -8.04 -10.65 -0.15
CA PHE A 227 -9.13 -11.56 -0.52
C PHE A 227 -10.47 -11.12 0.10
N ALA A 228 -10.46 -10.84 1.40
CA ALA A 228 -11.68 -10.57 2.15
C ALA A 228 -12.42 -9.32 1.65
N GLY A 229 -11.71 -8.23 1.35
CA GLY A 229 -12.32 -6.97 0.89
C GLY A 229 -13.10 -7.12 -0.42
N PRO A 230 -12.46 -7.48 -1.54
CA PRO A 230 -13.14 -7.66 -2.81
C PRO A 230 -14.24 -8.73 -2.77
N TYR A 231 -14.01 -9.82 -2.03
CA TYR A 231 -15.00 -10.88 -1.87
C TYR A 231 -16.27 -10.38 -1.14
N ALA A 232 -16.09 -9.60 -0.07
CA ALA A 232 -17.22 -9.04 0.67
C ALA A 232 -18.09 -8.12 -0.20
N ILE A 233 -17.47 -7.26 -1.03
CA ILE A 233 -18.21 -6.41 -1.98
C ILE A 233 -19.02 -7.29 -2.96
N GLY A 234 -18.35 -8.30 -3.56
CA GLY A 234 -19.00 -9.18 -4.53
C GLY A 234 -20.21 -9.91 -3.90
N TRP A 235 -19.99 -10.52 -2.74
CA TRP A 235 -21.05 -11.23 -2.01
C TRP A 235 -22.24 -10.32 -1.63
N ILE A 236 -21.97 -9.11 -1.13
CA ILE A 236 -23.03 -8.15 -0.80
C ILE A 236 -23.78 -7.72 -2.06
N LYS A 237 -23.06 -7.41 -3.15
CA LYS A 237 -23.67 -7.03 -4.42
C LYS A 237 -24.55 -8.14 -4.99
N ASP A 238 -24.11 -9.40 -4.94
CA ASP A 238 -24.89 -10.53 -5.42
C ASP A 238 -26.14 -10.78 -4.55
N ALA A 239 -26.03 -10.55 -3.25
CA ALA A 239 -27.15 -10.71 -2.31
C ALA A 239 -28.16 -9.56 -2.37
N THR A 240 -27.73 -8.33 -2.63
CA THR A 240 -28.58 -7.12 -2.55
C THR A 240 -28.92 -6.52 -3.90
N GLY A 241 -28.21 -6.87 -4.95
CA GLY A 241 -28.30 -6.23 -6.28
C GLY A 241 -27.64 -4.84 -6.35
N ASP A 242 -27.08 -4.34 -5.23
CA ASP A 242 -26.53 -2.98 -5.10
C ASP A 242 -25.10 -3.01 -4.55
N ILE A 243 -24.24 -2.18 -5.14
CA ILE A 243 -22.84 -2.04 -4.73
C ILE A 243 -22.65 -1.10 -3.52
N THR A 244 -23.64 -0.27 -3.21
CA THR A 244 -23.59 0.75 -2.16
C THR A 244 -23.18 0.17 -0.82
N LEU A 245 -23.89 -0.89 -0.36
CA LEU A 245 -23.56 -1.58 0.89
C LEU A 245 -22.19 -2.27 0.82
N GLY A 246 -21.77 -2.73 -0.34
CA GLY A 246 -20.45 -3.29 -0.56
C GLY A 246 -19.33 -2.27 -0.34
N LEU A 247 -19.50 -1.04 -0.84
CA LEU A 247 -18.54 0.06 -0.61
C LEU A 247 -18.49 0.49 0.86
N VAL A 248 -19.66 0.56 1.52
CA VAL A 248 -19.73 0.86 2.96
C VAL A 248 -19.03 -0.22 3.79
N ALA A 249 -19.25 -1.49 3.46
CA ALA A 249 -18.57 -2.61 4.13
C ALA A 249 -17.05 -2.56 3.89
N LEU A 250 -16.62 -2.25 2.67
CA LEU A 250 -15.19 -2.07 2.35
C LEU A 250 -14.55 -0.95 3.17
N ALA A 251 -15.26 0.15 3.41
CA ALA A 251 -14.78 1.30 4.17
C ALA A 251 -14.38 0.94 5.61
N ALA A 252 -14.98 -0.10 6.18
CA ALA A 252 -14.65 -0.56 7.53
C ALA A 252 -13.18 -0.99 7.67
N GLY A 253 -12.60 -1.58 6.63
CA GLY A 253 -11.20 -2.01 6.62
C GLY A 253 -10.21 -0.86 6.83
N PRO A 254 -10.15 0.14 5.94
CA PRO A 254 -9.29 1.31 6.08
C PRO A 254 -9.56 2.11 7.36
N ILE A 255 -10.83 2.32 7.74
CA ILE A 255 -11.15 3.02 9.01
C ILE A 255 -10.57 2.26 10.20
N MET A 256 -10.78 0.94 10.25
CA MET A 256 -10.22 0.08 11.30
C MET A 256 -8.69 0.15 11.30
N ALA A 257 -8.04 0.12 10.12
CA ALA A 257 -6.60 0.25 9.99
C ALA A 257 -6.09 1.56 10.62
N GLY A 258 -6.68 2.69 10.26
CA GLY A 258 -6.32 3.99 10.81
C GLY A 258 -6.53 4.07 12.33
N LEU A 259 -7.66 3.58 12.83
CA LEU A 259 -7.96 3.57 14.27
C LEU A 259 -6.97 2.69 15.05
N ILE A 260 -6.65 1.49 14.56
CA ILE A 260 -5.66 0.61 15.23
C ILE A 260 -4.30 1.31 15.28
N VAL A 261 -3.84 1.93 14.20
CA VAL A 261 -2.56 2.64 14.17
C VAL A 261 -2.54 3.78 15.19
N ILE A 262 -3.61 4.57 15.32
CA ILE A 262 -3.72 5.62 16.34
C ILE A 262 -3.69 5.05 17.76
N LEU A 263 -4.45 3.99 18.01
CA LEU A 263 -4.53 3.36 19.34
C LEU A 263 -3.20 2.74 19.76
N MET A 264 -2.40 2.26 18.82
CA MET A 264 -1.07 1.74 19.11
C MET A 264 -0.07 2.84 19.47
N GLY A 265 -0.30 4.05 18.96
CA GLY A 265 0.45 5.27 19.31
C GLY A 265 1.95 5.20 19.00
N HIS A 266 2.65 6.22 19.48
CA HIS A 266 4.09 6.34 19.35
C HIS A 266 4.83 5.46 20.39
N ASP A 267 5.96 4.86 19.98
CA ASP A 267 6.93 4.31 20.93
C ASP A 267 8.00 5.37 21.23
N SER A 268 7.68 6.31 22.11
CA SER A 268 8.53 7.46 22.43
C SER A 268 9.96 7.09 22.84
N LYS A 269 10.17 5.89 23.43
CA LYS A 269 11.51 5.43 23.82
C LYS A 269 12.37 5.03 22.62
N MET A 270 11.77 4.44 21.60
CA MET A 270 12.48 3.99 20.40
C MET A 270 12.67 5.15 19.40
N GLU A 271 11.72 6.06 19.31
CA GLU A 271 11.80 7.24 18.44
C GLU A 271 12.87 8.23 18.91
N MET A 272 12.99 8.46 20.23
CA MET A 272 14.04 9.30 20.81
C MET A 272 15.46 8.73 20.62
N ALA A 273 15.60 7.41 20.54
CA ALA A 273 16.89 6.79 20.24
C ALA A 273 17.34 7.01 18.79
N GLY A 274 16.39 7.02 17.85
CA GLY A 274 16.68 7.33 16.44
C GLY A 274 17.02 8.80 16.19
N SER A 275 16.37 9.72 16.91
CA SER A 275 16.58 11.17 16.72
C SER A 275 17.89 11.69 17.34
N ARG A 276 18.35 11.10 18.45
CA ARG A 276 19.65 11.46 19.06
C ARG A 276 20.84 11.11 18.16
N ASN A 277 20.74 10.01 17.41
CA ASN A 277 21.81 9.56 16.52
C ASN A 277 21.85 10.32 15.17
N MET A 278 20.84 11.15 14.86
CA MET A 278 20.84 12.01 13.67
C MET A 278 21.35 13.44 13.97
N ALA A 279 21.52 13.79 15.26
CA ALA A 279 22.00 15.11 15.69
C ALA A 279 23.52 15.11 16.05
N GLU A 280 24.15 13.94 16.14
CA GLU A 280 25.58 13.73 16.28
C GLU A 280 26.19 13.30 14.93
#